data_7b341e1665ad74d11847e2ce2e2c310c
#
_entry.id   7b341e1665ad74d11847e2ce2e2c310c
#
_cell.length_a   1.000
_cell.length_b   1.000
_cell.length_c   1.000
_cell.angle_alpha   90.00
_cell.angle_beta   90.00
_cell.angle_gamma   90.00
#
_symmetry.space_group_name_H-M   'P 1'
#
loop_
_entity.id
_entity.type
_entity.pdbx_description
1 polymer ?
#
loop_
_entity_poly.entity_id
_entity_poly.type
_entity_poly.pdbx_seq_one_letter_code
_entity_poly.pdbx_strand_id
1 'polypeptide(L)'
;FRGADFQSIHKFNEKVPGSSVLKLSLNYRSTQEILDLSNWLLGKSHLKYDKKLIAYRGKGILPTVETFTNEWEEASWIVENLKEHREEGERWDENMILCRTGFSARALEGALIESKIPYVFIGGRKLFETAHVKDVLSALRIIANPQDDLGWMRYLLLWGGVGDKTASTAISQITKNDSLDQSIEILKRHPKISLESLEILKQGSLAETTEECFKICVDGLFKVLENKYKNKNWEQRIKDFDVIQRLSQTTTSILEFLEAYILEPIYLTEALPKGNEDDVVTVITIHSAKGAECKRCYVLNVSPGGYPITRSMNSGESIEEERRVLYVAMTRAKDELIITRSGNFSSASSSSKIQIEDKKYERYFLSDIKDKLFKNNDHRLLNDDNLTDGSFSRSFPKPSTKIDLE
;
A
#
# COMPACT_ATOMS: atom_id res chain seq x y z
N PHE A 1 -18.41 -6.35 9.06
CA PHE A 1 -16.95 -6.40 9.15
C PHE A 1 -16.51 -7.80 9.61
N ARG A 2 -15.63 -8.47 8.91
CA ARG A 2 -15.06 -9.80 9.23
C ARG A 2 -16.11 -10.89 9.43
N GLY A 3 -17.07 -11.01 8.52
CA GLY A 3 -18.08 -12.08 8.56
C GLY A 3 -19.17 -11.92 9.61
N ALA A 4 -19.31 -10.73 10.21
CA ALA A 4 -20.48 -10.43 11.04
C ALA A 4 -21.74 -10.40 10.16
N ASP A 5 -22.73 -11.23 10.48
CA ASP A 5 -24.00 -11.25 9.76
C ASP A 5 -24.77 -9.95 10.01
N PHE A 6 -24.65 -9.06 9.02
CA PHE A 6 -25.37 -7.80 9.00
C PHE A 6 -26.91 -7.99 9.05
N GLN A 7 -27.43 -9.05 8.44
CA GLN A 7 -28.86 -9.35 8.43
C GLN A 7 -29.40 -9.67 9.84
N SER A 8 -28.55 -10.18 10.72
CA SER A 8 -28.94 -10.46 12.10
C SER A 8 -29.36 -9.20 12.88
N ILE A 9 -28.71 -8.06 12.60
CA ILE A 9 -29.06 -6.77 13.21
C ILE A 9 -30.31 -6.19 12.55
N HIS A 10 -30.39 -6.23 11.20
CA HIS A 10 -31.54 -5.70 10.48
C HIS A 10 -32.84 -6.45 10.77
N LYS A 11 -32.76 -7.76 10.94
CA LYS A 11 -33.91 -8.64 11.24
C LYS A 11 -34.07 -8.94 12.75
N PHE A 12 -33.42 -8.15 13.61
CA PHE A 12 -33.47 -8.40 15.06
C PHE A 12 -34.91 -8.37 15.58
N ASN A 13 -35.73 -7.38 15.17
CA ASN A 13 -37.14 -7.28 15.59
C ASN A 13 -38.00 -8.44 15.08
N GLU A 14 -37.67 -9.04 13.93
CA GLU A 14 -38.33 -10.23 13.41
C GLU A 14 -37.97 -11.47 14.25
N LYS A 15 -36.71 -11.54 14.71
CA LYS A 15 -36.18 -12.66 15.51
C LYS A 15 -36.58 -12.54 17.01
N VAL A 16 -36.75 -11.32 17.51
CA VAL A 16 -37.09 -11.05 18.92
C VAL A 16 -38.34 -10.20 18.97
N PRO A 17 -39.53 -10.83 18.97
CA PRO A 17 -40.81 -10.12 19.08
C PRO A 17 -40.89 -9.26 20.35
N GLY A 18 -41.41 -8.02 20.23
CA GLY A 18 -41.48 -7.07 21.33
C GLY A 18 -40.23 -6.23 21.57
N SER A 19 -39.16 -6.46 20.79
CA SER A 19 -37.98 -5.56 20.82
C SER A 19 -38.28 -4.21 20.17
N SER A 20 -37.61 -3.15 20.65
CA SER A 20 -37.68 -1.81 20.07
C SER A 20 -36.34 -1.38 19.53
N VAL A 21 -36.38 -0.63 18.41
CA VAL A 21 -35.14 -0.08 17.79
C VAL A 21 -35.01 1.38 18.21
N LEU A 22 -33.91 1.68 18.92
CA LEU A 22 -33.51 3.04 19.25
C LEU A 22 -32.40 3.50 18.27
N LYS A 23 -32.62 4.68 17.65
CA LYS A 23 -31.67 5.23 16.69
C LYS A 23 -30.74 6.25 17.35
N LEU A 24 -29.45 5.98 17.43
CA LEU A 24 -28.45 6.95 17.85
C LEU A 24 -28.01 7.76 16.64
N SER A 25 -28.66 8.89 16.37
CA SER A 25 -28.39 9.71 15.17
C SER A 25 -27.40 10.83 15.41
N LEU A 26 -27.18 11.26 16.66
CA LEU A 26 -26.23 12.31 16.99
C LEU A 26 -24.80 11.80 16.96
N ASN A 27 -23.95 12.49 16.20
CA ASN A 27 -22.52 12.17 16.04
C ASN A 27 -21.69 13.26 16.70
N TYR A 28 -20.82 12.90 17.63
CA TYR A 28 -19.96 13.81 18.39
C TYR A 28 -18.57 13.97 17.80
N ARG A 29 -18.22 13.21 16.75
CA ARG A 29 -16.89 13.17 16.16
C ARG A 29 -16.73 14.16 15.02
N SER A 30 -17.53 14.05 13.99
CA SER A 30 -17.34 14.70 12.70
C SER A 30 -18.20 15.94 12.55
N THR A 31 -17.77 16.86 11.68
CA THR A 31 -18.57 18.01 11.24
C THR A 31 -19.71 17.59 10.32
N GLN A 32 -20.69 18.48 10.10
CA GLN A 32 -21.91 18.14 9.34
C GLN A 32 -21.58 17.83 7.86
N GLU A 33 -20.62 18.51 7.25
CA GLU A 33 -20.24 18.32 5.86
C GLU A 33 -19.66 16.92 5.62
N ILE A 34 -18.83 16.41 6.53
CA ILE A 34 -18.32 15.04 6.51
C ILE A 34 -19.46 14.03 6.63
N LEU A 35 -20.40 14.31 7.53
CA LEU A 35 -21.57 13.43 7.72
C LEU A 35 -22.53 13.48 6.53
N ASP A 36 -22.70 14.63 5.87
CA ASP A 36 -23.57 14.74 4.70
C ASP A 36 -23.06 13.92 3.54
N LEU A 37 -21.74 13.93 3.29
CA LEU A 37 -21.11 13.05 2.30
C LEU A 37 -21.25 11.57 2.68
N SER A 38 -21.00 11.24 3.95
CA SER A 38 -21.13 9.86 4.45
C SER A 38 -22.58 9.36 4.38
N ASN A 39 -23.55 10.19 4.75
CA ASN A 39 -24.98 9.88 4.66
C ASN A 39 -25.42 9.69 3.20
N TRP A 40 -24.88 10.51 2.26
CA TRP A 40 -25.13 10.37 0.83
C TRP A 40 -24.64 9.01 0.33
N LEU A 41 -23.40 8.61 0.67
CA LEU A 41 -22.82 7.32 0.28
C LEU A 41 -23.68 6.15 0.78
N LEU A 42 -24.08 6.20 2.06
CA LEU A 42 -24.90 5.14 2.65
C LEU A 42 -26.32 5.13 2.07
N GLY A 43 -26.86 6.30 1.71
CA GLY A 43 -28.17 6.44 1.07
C GLY A 43 -28.27 5.82 -0.33
N LYS A 44 -27.13 5.51 -0.98
CA LYS A 44 -27.05 4.76 -2.24
C LYS A 44 -27.14 3.25 -2.05
N SER A 45 -27.09 2.76 -0.81
CA SER A 45 -27.20 1.33 -0.51
C SER A 45 -28.58 0.78 -0.88
N HIS A 46 -28.62 -0.42 -1.42
CA HIS A 46 -29.84 -1.20 -1.59
C HIS A 46 -30.42 -1.70 -0.25
N LEU A 47 -29.57 -1.70 0.79
CA LEU A 47 -30.01 -1.91 2.17
C LEU A 47 -30.49 -0.59 2.71
N LYS A 48 -31.79 -0.45 2.93
CA LYS A 48 -32.37 0.79 3.45
C LYS A 48 -31.91 1.02 4.89
N TYR A 49 -30.94 1.92 5.07
CA TYR A 49 -30.56 2.41 6.39
C TYR A 49 -31.45 3.58 6.75
N ASP A 50 -32.40 3.34 7.62
CA ASP A 50 -33.29 4.39 8.15
C ASP A 50 -32.57 5.15 9.28
N LYS A 51 -31.36 5.62 9.01
CA LYS A 51 -30.53 6.39 9.93
C LYS A 51 -29.74 7.46 9.15
N LYS A 52 -29.89 8.70 9.57
CA LYS A 52 -29.10 9.83 9.11
C LYS A 52 -28.33 10.41 10.30
N LEU A 53 -27.01 10.51 10.17
CA LEU A 53 -26.17 11.11 11.19
C LEU A 53 -26.27 12.64 11.15
N ILE A 54 -26.35 13.26 12.32
CA ILE A 54 -26.35 14.70 12.52
C ILE A 54 -25.19 15.07 13.43
N ALA A 55 -24.43 16.09 13.05
CA ALA A 55 -23.27 16.51 13.82
C ALA A 55 -23.66 17.28 15.08
N TYR A 56 -23.10 16.86 16.22
CA TYR A 56 -23.17 17.68 17.46
C TYR A 56 -22.23 18.88 17.34
N ARG A 57 -21.10 18.75 16.65
CA ARG A 57 -20.08 19.78 16.48
C ARG A 57 -20.47 20.90 15.51
N GLY A 58 -21.60 20.77 14.82
CA GLY A 58 -22.06 21.76 13.86
C GLY A 58 -21.38 21.66 12.50
N LYS A 59 -21.24 22.80 11.81
CA LYS A 59 -20.65 22.91 10.48
C LYS A 59 -19.13 22.97 10.55
N GLY A 60 -18.47 22.51 9.47
CA GLY A 60 -17.05 22.56 9.24
C GLY A 60 -16.73 22.86 7.78
N ILE A 61 -15.60 22.38 7.29
CA ILE A 61 -15.18 22.50 5.90
C ILE A 61 -15.76 21.35 5.06
N LEU A 62 -15.95 21.63 3.77
CA LEU A 62 -16.36 20.59 2.82
C LEU A 62 -15.23 19.57 2.66
N PRO A 63 -15.54 18.26 2.62
CA PRO A 63 -14.59 17.25 2.17
C PRO A 63 -14.00 17.59 0.81
N THR A 64 -12.76 17.21 0.55
CA THR A 64 -12.11 17.38 -0.77
C THR A 64 -11.95 16.03 -1.47
N VAL A 65 -11.97 16.07 -2.80
CA VAL A 65 -11.62 14.95 -3.66
C VAL A 65 -10.49 15.39 -4.57
N GLU A 66 -9.31 14.84 -4.31
CA GLU A 66 -8.07 15.15 -5.02
C GLU A 66 -7.80 14.09 -6.08
N THR A 67 -7.61 14.49 -7.34
CA THR A 67 -7.46 13.55 -8.48
C THR A 67 -6.08 13.69 -9.11
N PHE A 68 -5.39 12.56 -9.31
CA PHE A 68 -4.03 12.47 -9.82
C PHE A 68 -3.94 11.53 -11.03
N THR A 69 -2.88 11.64 -11.83
CA THR A 69 -2.64 10.76 -12.96
C THR A 69 -2.27 9.34 -12.51
N ASN A 70 -1.48 9.22 -11.44
CA ASN A 70 -0.97 7.95 -10.94
C ASN A 70 -0.79 7.95 -9.41
N GLU A 71 -0.48 6.77 -8.86
CA GLU A 71 -0.31 6.54 -7.42
C GLU A 71 0.89 7.31 -6.82
N TRP A 72 1.91 7.66 -7.64
CA TRP A 72 3.09 8.39 -7.18
C TRP A 72 2.82 9.88 -7.01
N GLU A 73 2.10 10.48 -7.94
CA GLU A 73 1.64 11.87 -7.82
C GLU A 73 0.70 12.03 -6.62
N GLU A 74 -0.23 11.08 -6.42
CA GLU A 74 -1.09 11.01 -5.25
C GLU A 74 -0.26 10.98 -3.95
N ALA A 75 0.74 10.10 -3.88
CA ALA A 75 1.61 9.96 -2.72
C ALA A 75 2.45 11.21 -2.45
N SER A 76 3.05 11.80 -3.49
CA SER A 76 3.85 13.02 -3.38
C SER A 76 3.02 14.19 -2.88
N TRP A 77 1.82 14.36 -3.42
CA TRP A 77 0.92 15.42 -2.98
C TRP A 77 0.51 15.26 -1.50
N ILE A 78 0.21 14.03 -1.06
CA ILE A 78 -0.12 13.78 0.36
C ILE A 78 1.06 14.16 1.25
N VAL A 79 2.28 13.80 0.85
CA VAL A 79 3.49 14.13 1.61
C VAL A 79 3.71 15.63 1.71
N GLU A 80 3.55 16.37 0.61
CA GLU A 80 3.66 17.84 0.62
C GLU A 80 2.56 18.47 1.49
N ASN A 81 1.33 17.99 1.38
CA ASN A 81 0.23 18.50 2.20
C ASN A 81 0.46 18.23 3.71
N LEU A 82 1.04 17.07 4.07
CA LEU A 82 1.45 16.79 5.44
C LEU A 82 2.54 17.76 5.93
N LYS A 83 3.51 18.10 5.08
CA LYS A 83 4.59 19.05 5.41
C LYS A 83 4.04 20.48 5.59
N GLU A 84 3.17 20.94 4.69
CA GLU A 84 2.52 22.24 4.80
C GLU A 84 1.83 22.41 6.17
N HIS A 85 1.04 21.43 6.59
CA HIS A 85 0.39 21.49 7.88
C HIS A 85 1.37 21.37 9.07
N ARG A 86 2.47 20.65 8.88
CA ARG A 86 3.54 20.62 9.88
C ARG A 86 4.20 21.98 10.06
N GLU A 87 4.42 22.71 8.98
CA GLU A 87 4.95 24.08 8.99
C GLU A 87 3.98 25.06 9.66
N GLU A 88 2.66 24.82 9.55
CA GLU A 88 1.63 25.55 10.28
C GLU A 88 1.56 25.22 11.78
N GLY A 89 2.40 24.28 12.25
CA GLY A 89 2.53 23.89 13.66
C GLY A 89 1.67 22.69 14.07
N GLU A 90 1.03 22.01 13.13
CA GLU A 90 0.27 20.79 13.42
C GLU A 90 1.18 19.60 13.71
N ARG A 91 0.69 18.65 14.50
CA ARG A 91 1.40 17.42 14.82
C ARG A 91 1.20 16.36 13.73
N TRP A 92 2.18 15.45 13.57
CA TRP A 92 2.03 14.32 12.67
C TRP A 92 0.89 13.38 13.06
N ASP A 93 0.68 13.15 14.37
CA ASP A 93 -0.35 12.24 14.91
C ASP A 93 -1.78 12.75 14.73
N GLU A 94 -1.98 14.01 14.34
CA GLU A 94 -3.28 14.56 13.94
C GLU A 94 -3.74 14.02 12.58
N ASN A 95 -2.84 13.37 11.82
CA ASN A 95 -3.07 12.89 10.47
C ASN A 95 -3.18 11.36 10.41
N MET A 96 -4.22 10.87 9.74
CA MET A 96 -4.43 9.44 9.52
C MET A 96 -4.71 9.18 8.03
N ILE A 97 -4.00 8.21 7.46
CA ILE A 97 -4.16 7.80 6.08
C ILE A 97 -4.74 6.40 6.04
N LEU A 98 -5.96 6.30 5.54
CA LEU A 98 -6.73 5.08 5.44
C LEU A 98 -6.57 4.44 4.08
N CYS A 99 -6.12 3.19 4.06
CA CYS A 99 -6.00 2.41 2.83
C CYS A 99 -6.88 1.16 2.88
N ARG A 100 -7.32 0.71 1.69
CA ARG A 100 -8.15 -0.51 1.59
C ARG A 100 -7.31 -1.77 1.84
N THR A 101 -6.08 -1.79 1.35
CA THR A 101 -5.10 -2.88 1.52
C THR A 101 -3.72 -2.29 1.76
N GLY A 102 -2.81 -3.06 2.37
CA GLY A 102 -1.42 -2.62 2.54
C GLY A 102 -0.70 -2.36 1.20
N PHE A 103 -1.09 -3.07 0.15
CA PHE A 103 -0.50 -2.87 -1.19
C PHE A 103 -0.89 -1.54 -1.83
N SER A 104 -2.10 -1.03 -1.55
CA SER A 104 -2.53 0.27 -2.09
C SER A 104 -1.83 1.47 -1.45
N ALA A 105 -1.08 1.27 -0.36
CA ALA A 105 -0.31 2.32 0.32
C ALA A 105 1.19 2.30 -0.02
N ARG A 106 1.65 1.48 -0.97
CA ARG A 106 3.10 1.30 -1.22
C ARG A 106 3.78 2.54 -1.78
N ALA A 107 3.18 3.21 -2.74
CA ALA A 107 3.72 4.47 -3.26
C ALA A 107 3.80 5.52 -2.16
N LEU A 108 2.75 5.64 -1.34
CA LEU A 108 2.73 6.53 -0.18
C LEU A 108 3.82 6.17 0.85
N GLU A 109 3.98 4.89 1.16
CA GLU A 109 5.01 4.43 2.10
C GLU A 109 6.41 4.82 1.58
N GLY A 110 6.66 4.62 0.28
CA GLY A 110 7.90 5.07 -0.37
C GLY A 110 8.12 6.58 -0.24
N ALA A 111 7.10 7.39 -0.52
CA ALA A 111 7.19 8.85 -0.43
C ALA A 111 7.39 9.35 1.02
N LEU A 112 6.77 8.73 2.01
CA LEU A 112 6.98 9.02 3.44
C LEU A 112 8.43 8.72 3.85
N ILE A 113 8.97 7.58 3.42
CA ILE A 113 10.35 7.17 3.68
C ILE A 113 11.33 8.14 3.04
N GLU A 114 11.16 8.45 1.74
CA GLU A 114 12.01 9.40 0.98
C GLU A 114 12.04 10.79 1.65
N SER A 115 10.88 11.24 2.13
CA SER A 115 10.72 12.53 2.80
C SER A 115 11.05 12.52 4.30
N LYS A 116 11.49 11.38 4.85
CA LYS A 116 11.84 11.19 6.27
C LYS A 116 10.70 11.57 7.23
N ILE A 117 9.45 11.36 6.80
CA ILE A 117 8.28 11.59 7.65
C ILE A 117 8.05 10.36 8.52
N PRO A 118 8.02 10.51 9.86
CA PRO A 118 7.80 9.37 10.75
C PRO A 118 6.37 8.85 10.63
N TYR A 119 6.22 7.54 10.50
CA TYR A 119 4.91 6.91 10.39
C TYR A 119 4.83 5.54 11.07
N VAL A 120 3.62 5.16 11.44
CA VAL A 120 3.27 3.81 11.88
C VAL A 120 2.32 3.17 10.88
N PHE A 121 2.52 1.88 10.56
CA PHE A 121 1.64 1.16 9.65
C PHE A 121 0.85 0.06 10.40
N ILE A 122 -0.47 0.28 10.57
CA ILE A 122 -1.35 -0.60 11.32
C ILE A 122 -2.20 -1.46 10.38
N GLY A 123 -2.21 -2.78 10.60
CA GLY A 123 -3.00 -3.73 9.79
C GLY A 123 -2.38 -4.10 8.45
N GLY A 124 -1.15 -3.64 8.18
CA GLY A 124 -0.30 -4.02 7.06
C GLY A 124 1.08 -4.47 7.52
N ARG A 125 1.93 -4.86 6.57
CA ARG A 125 3.38 -5.06 6.79
C ARG A 125 4.11 -3.92 6.12
N LYS A 126 5.09 -3.34 6.78
CA LYS A 126 5.97 -2.34 6.18
C LYS A 126 6.70 -2.93 4.96
N LEU A 127 7.03 -2.08 4.00
CA LEU A 127 7.65 -2.46 2.72
C LEU A 127 8.86 -3.37 2.94
N PHE A 128 9.85 -2.90 3.71
CA PHE A 128 11.09 -3.63 3.98
C PHE A 128 10.94 -4.85 4.91
N GLU A 129 9.79 -5.02 5.54
CA GLU A 129 9.47 -6.21 6.36
C GLU A 129 8.87 -7.35 5.55
N THR A 130 8.46 -7.10 4.30
CA THR A 130 7.83 -8.12 3.46
C THR A 130 8.83 -9.18 3.01
N ALA A 131 8.37 -10.44 2.94
CA ALA A 131 9.26 -11.58 2.71
C ALA A 131 9.97 -11.52 1.35
N HIS A 132 9.26 -11.17 0.27
CA HIS A 132 9.83 -11.10 -1.09
C HIS A 132 10.85 -9.97 -1.24
N VAL A 133 10.63 -8.84 -0.56
CA VAL A 133 11.59 -7.73 -0.49
C VAL A 133 12.84 -8.17 0.25
N LYS A 134 12.70 -8.79 1.43
CA LYS A 134 13.84 -9.33 2.17
C LYS A 134 14.62 -10.39 1.39
N ASP A 135 13.95 -11.13 0.51
CA ASP A 135 14.59 -12.12 -0.35
C ASP A 135 15.53 -11.45 -1.37
N VAL A 136 15.10 -10.39 -2.04
CA VAL A 136 15.97 -9.61 -2.95
C VAL A 136 17.08 -8.89 -2.18
N LEU A 137 16.73 -8.25 -1.07
CA LEU A 137 17.71 -7.54 -0.24
C LEU A 137 18.80 -8.44 0.33
N SER A 138 18.55 -9.74 0.46
CA SER A 138 19.60 -10.68 0.87
C SER A 138 20.77 -10.72 -0.15
N ALA A 139 20.50 -10.56 -1.44
CA ALA A 139 21.54 -10.45 -2.45
C ALA A 139 22.36 -9.15 -2.30
N LEU A 140 21.71 -8.00 -2.11
CA LEU A 140 22.37 -6.73 -1.88
C LEU A 140 23.24 -6.75 -0.62
N ARG A 141 22.74 -7.36 0.45
CA ARG A 141 23.48 -7.52 1.71
C ARG A 141 24.74 -8.33 1.53
N ILE A 142 24.70 -9.43 0.77
CA ILE A 142 25.87 -10.24 0.44
C ILE A 142 26.86 -9.45 -0.40
N ILE A 143 26.39 -8.68 -1.38
CA ILE A 143 27.23 -7.84 -2.25
C ILE A 143 27.93 -6.76 -1.43
N ALA A 144 27.22 -6.11 -0.49
CA ALA A 144 27.79 -5.08 0.39
C ALA A 144 28.72 -5.68 1.46
N ASN A 145 28.38 -6.85 1.98
CA ASN A 145 29.16 -7.55 2.99
C ASN A 145 29.17 -9.07 2.74
N PRO A 146 30.23 -9.61 2.12
CA PRO A 146 30.38 -11.04 1.85
C PRO A 146 30.40 -11.94 3.09
N GLN A 147 30.58 -11.38 4.29
CA GLN A 147 30.56 -12.09 5.57
C GLN A 147 29.16 -12.13 6.22
N ASP A 148 28.11 -11.63 5.55
CA ASP A 148 26.75 -11.67 6.08
C ASP A 148 26.13 -13.08 6.00
N ASP A 149 26.35 -13.89 7.02
CA ASP A 149 25.82 -15.26 7.12
C ASP A 149 24.31 -15.33 6.99
N LEU A 150 23.59 -14.34 7.55
CA LEU A 150 22.13 -14.28 7.46
C LEU A 150 21.64 -13.93 6.05
N GLY A 151 22.35 -13.06 5.37
CA GLY A 151 22.14 -12.76 3.96
C GLY A 151 22.32 -14.01 3.10
N TRP A 152 23.45 -14.70 3.25
CA TRP A 152 23.73 -15.96 2.56
C TRP A 152 22.71 -17.03 2.85
N MET A 153 22.36 -17.26 4.12
CA MET A 153 21.36 -18.26 4.51
C MET A 153 20.03 -18.01 3.78
N ARG A 154 19.56 -16.76 3.83
CA ARG A 154 18.31 -16.41 3.18
C ARG A 154 18.37 -16.55 1.67
N TYR A 155 19.44 -16.11 1.04
CA TYR A 155 19.65 -16.16 -0.39
C TYR A 155 19.73 -17.59 -0.93
N LEU A 156 20.53 -18.42 -0.30
CA LEU A 156 20.74 -19.79 -0.72
C LEU A 156 19.47 -20.64 -0.58
N LEU A 157 18.66 -20.39 0.44
CA LEU A 157 17.36 -21.07 0.64
C LEU A 157 16.29 -20.72 -0.38
N LEU A 158 16.52 -19.72 -1.26
CA LEU A 158 15.62 -19.44 -2.38
C LEU A 158 15.70 -20.50 -3.47
N TRP A 159 16.84 -21.19 -3.58
CA TRP A 159 17.15 -22.07 -4.70
C TRP A 159 16.72 -23.51 -4.43
N GLY A 160 16.12 -24.14 -5.44
CA GLY A 160 15.67 -25.52 -5.34
C GLY A 160 16.81 -26.48 -5.01
N GLY A 161 16.55 -27.43 -4.09
CA GLY A 161 17.55 -28.42 -3.68
C GLY A 161 18.50 -27.97 -2.56
N VAL A 162 18.45 -26.69 -2.15
CA VAL A 162 19.22 -26.16 -1.03
C VAL A 162 18.34 -26.08 0.22
N GLY A 163 18.63 -26.93 1.22
CA GLY A 163 18.01 -26.85 2.54
C GLY A 163 18.98 -26.30 3.58
N ASP A 164 18.50 -26.10 4.82
CA ASP A 164 19.26 -25.47 5.92
C ASP A 164 20.65 -26.10 6.12
N LYS A 165 20.75 -27.44 6.10
CA LYS A 165 22.06 -28.12 6.24
C LYS A 165 23.03 -27.79 5.10
N THR A 166 22.52 -27.76 3.85
CA THR A 166 23.34 -27.43 2.68
C THR A 166 23.80 -25.99 2.74
N ALA A 167 22.88 -25.04 3.04
CA ALA A 167 23.19 -23.64 3.19
C ALA A 167 24.22 -23.41 4.31
N SER A 168 24.01 -23.99 5.50
CA SER A 168 24.96 -23.86 6.62
C SER A 168 26.36 -24.40 6.27
N THR A 169 26.43 -25.55 5.57
CA THR A 169 27.71 -26.11 5.13
C THR A 169 28.41 -25.20 4.12
N ALA A 170 27.67 -24.67 3.15
CA ALA A 170 28.19 -23.75 2.16
C ALA A 170 28.72 -22.45 2.83
N ILE A 171 27.96 -21.87 3.75
CA ILE A 171 28.34 -20.68 4.49
C ILE A 171 29.62 -20.90 5.30
N SER A 172 29.71 -22.04 6.01
CA SER A 172 30.93 -22.34 6.80
C SER A 172 32.23 -22.41 5.98
N GLN A 173 32.12 -22.62 4.66
CA GLN A 173 33.28 -22.63 3.75
C GLN A 173 33.72 -21.22 3.34
N ILE A 174 32.84 -20.22 3.43
CA ILE A 174 33.07 -18.86 2.96
C ILE A 174 33.17 -17.80 4.08
N THR A 175 32.73 -18.09 5.29
CA THR A 175 32.65 -17.13 6.43
C THR A 175 33.98 -16.45 6.76
N LYS A 176 35.10 -16.94 6.28
CA LYS A 176 36.43 -16.37 6.54
C LYS A 176 36.94 -15.48 5.39
N ASN A 177 36.15 -15.31 4.32
CA ASN A 177 36.58 -14.56 3.16
C ASN A 177 35.97 -13.16 3.16
N ASP A 178 36.80 -12.16 3.01
CA ASP A 178 36.38 -10.76 2.88
C ASP A 178 35.98 -10.39 1.44
N SER A 179 36.25 -11.28 0.49
CA SER A 179 35.99 -11.06 -0.94
C SER A 179 34.81 -11.90 -1.43
N LEU A 180 33.86 -11.23 -2.07
CA LEU A 180 32.73 -11.88 -2.74
C LEU A 180 33.21 -12.84 -3.85
N ASP A 181 34.22 -12.44 -4.66
CA ASP A 181 34.76 -13.27 -5.74
C ASP A 181 35.36 -14.58 -5.22
N GLN A 182 36.09 -14.53 -4.08
CA GLN A 182 36.62 -15.74 -3.46
C GLN A 182 35.51 -16.65 -2.97
N SER A 183 34.47 -16.07 -2.34
CA SER A 183 33.31 -16.81 -1.87
C SER A 183 32.57 -17.48 -3.04
N ILE A 184 32.39 -16.78 -4.16
CA ILE A 184 31.79 -17.30 -5.38
C ILE A 184 32.63 -18.47 -5.93
N GLU A 185 33.96 -18.34 -6.04
CA GLU A 185 34.82 -19.41 -6.56
C GLU A 185 34.81 -20.68 -5.69
N ILE A 186 34.69 -20.54 -4.37
CA ILE A 186 34.53 -21.67 -3.47
C ILE A 186 33.17 -22.35 -3.70
N LEU A 187 32.08 -21.55 -3.74
CA LEU A 187 30.74 -22.06 -3.89
C LEU A 187 30.43 -22.66 -5.26
N LYS A 188 31.11 -22.25 -6.33
CA LYS A 188 31.05 -22.90 -7.65
C LYS A 188 31.38 -24.38 -7.60
N ARG A 189 32.23 -24.82 -6.67
CA ARG A 189 32.60 -26.22 -6.48
C ARG A 189 31.60 -27.04 -5.67
N HIS A 190 30.60 -26.37 -5.06
CA HIS A 190 29.61 -27.03 -4.25
C HIS A 190 28.49 -27.61 -5.13
N PRO A 191 28.23 -28.95 -5.12
CA PRO A 191 27.40 -29.63 -6.11
C PRO A 191 25.92 -29.24 -6.09
N LYS A 192 25.45 -28.60 -5.01
CA LYS A 192 24.04 -28.21 -4.83
C LYS A 192 23.80 -26.70 -4.97
N ILE A 193 24.86 -25.91 -5.12
CA ILE A 193 24.71 -24.47 -5.30
C ILE A 193 24.55 -24.16 -6.79
N SER A 194 23.50 -23.42 -7.14
CA SER A 194 23.24 -23.02 -8.52
C SER A 194 24.28 -22.04 -9.02
N LEU A 195 24.86 -22.29 -10.20
CA LEU A 195 25.75 -21.33 -10.85
C LEU A 195 25.02 -20.03 -11.20
N GLU A 196 23.74 -20.12 -11.56
CA GLU A 196 22.89 -18.97 -11.81
C GLU A 196 22.81 -18.06 -10.58
N SER A 197 22.66 -18.65 -9.37
CA SER A 197 22.65 -17.88 -8.14
C SER A 197 23.93 -17.09 -7.88
N LEU A 198 25.08 -17.68 -8.21
CA LEU A 198 26.37 -17.02 -8.03
C LEU A 198 26.61 -15.95 -9.08
N GLU A 199 26.13 -16.18 -10.31
CA GLU A 199 26.26 -15.22 -11.41
C GLU A 199 25.46 -13.94 -11.13
N ILE A 200 24.24 -14.03 -10.54
CA ILE A 200 23.44 -12.87 -10.13
C ILE A 200 24.25 -12.00 -9.16
N LEU A 201 24.85 -12.60 -8.13
CA LEU A 201 25.66 -11.86 -7.16
C LEU A 201 26.87 -11.18 -7.81
N LYS A 202 27.54 -11.90 -8.74
CA LYS A 202 28.67 -11.37 -9.47
C LYS A 202 28.27 -10.20 -10.35
N GLN A 203 27.19 -10.33 -11.13
CA GLN A 203 26.71 -9.24 -11.98
C GLN A 203 26.26 -8.04 -11.15
N GLY A 204 25.55 -8.28 -10.03
CA GLY A 204 25.16 -7.22 -9.12
C GLY A 204 26.33 -6.47 -8.50
N SER A 205 27.46 -7.16 -8.21
CA SER A 205 28.65 -6.52 -7.66
C SER A 205 29.43 -5.65 -8.65
N LEU A 206 29.17 -5.81 -9.94
CA LEU A 206 29.77 -5.01 -11.01
C LEU A 206 28.93 -3.78 -11.38
N ALA A 207 27.75 -3.63 -10.79
CA ALA A 207 26.87 -2.49 -11.03
C ALA A 207 27.49 -1.18 -10.55
N GLU A 208 27.34 -0.11 -11.33
CA GLU A 208 27.89 1.20 -11.01
C GLU A 208 27.02 1.96 -9.99
N THR A 209 25.73 1.65 -9.93
CA THR A 209 24.77 2.31 -9.05
C THR A 209 23.98 1.31 -8.20
N THR A 210 23.45 1.79 -7.08
CA THR A 210 22.55 0.98 -6.22
C THR A 210 21.29 0.54 -6.98
N GLU A 211 20.74 1.42 -7.81
CA GLU A 211 19.58 1.12 -8.65
C GLU A 211 19.86 -0.02 -9.63
N GLU A 212 21.00 0.04 -10.33
CA GLU A 212 21.40 -1.00 -11.28
C GLU A 212 21.62 -2.34 -10.58
N CYS A 213 22.31 -2.34 -9.44
CA CYS A 213 22.49 -3.54 -8.61
C CYS A 213 21.16 -4.15 -8.18
N PHE A 214 20.26 -3.32 -7.65
CA PHE A 214 18.93 -3.77 -7.25
C PHE A 214 18.17 -4.39 -8.41
N LYS A 215 18.19 -3.74 -9.57
CA LYS A 215 17.54 -4.23 -10.79
C LYS A 215 18.10 -5.57 -11.25
N ILE A 216 19.42 -5.72 -11.30
CA ILE A 216 20.08 -6.99 -11.66
C ILE A 216 19.62 -8.11 -10.71
N CYS A 217 19.57 -7.83 -9.40
CA CYS A 217 19.12 -8.81 -8.41
C CYS A 217 17.63 -9.17 -8.58
N VAL A 218 16.75 -8.20 -8.84
CA VAL A 218 15.32 -8.45 -9.09
C VAL A 218 15.12 -9.27 -10.34
N ASP A 219 15.74 -8.86 -11.47
CA ASP A 219 15.59 -9.54 -12.77
C ASP A 219 16.11 -10.98 -12.69
N GLY A 220 17.28 -11.19 -12.06
CA GLY A 220 17.88 -12.51 -11.88
C GLY A 220 17.07 -13.43 -10.95
N LEU A 221 16.50 -12.89 -9.89
CA LEU A 221 15.69 -13.65 -8.95
C LEU A 221 14.21 -13.78 -9.37
N PHE A 222 13.78 -13.11 -10.45
CA PHE A 222 12.37 -12.99 -10.80
C PHE A 222 11.63 -14.33 -10.87
N LYS A 223 12.15 -15.29 -11.63
CA LYS A 223 11.54 -16.63 -11.79
C LYS A 223 11.48 -17.41 -10.48
N VAL A 224 12.52 -17.29 -9.66
CA VAL A 224 12.58 -17.97 -8.35
C VAL A 224 11.53 -17.40 -7.39
N LEU A 225 11.40 -16.08 -7.37
CA LEU A 225 10.42 -15.37 -6.53
C LEU A 225 9.00 -15.61 -7.04
N GLU A 226 8.76 -15.56 -8.36
CA GLU A 226 7.46 -15.86 -8.95
C GLU A 226 7.00 -17.26 -8.55
N ASN A 227 7.83 -18.27 -8.68
CA ASN A 227 7.50 -19.65 -8.27
C ASN A 227 7.19 -19.76 -6.78
N LYS A 228 7.94 -19.04 -5.94
CA LYS A 228 7.75 -19.03 -4.47
C LYS A 228 6.47 -18.32 -4.05
N TYR A 229 6.06 -17.27 -4.79
CA TYR A 229 4.98 -16.35 -4.41
C TYR A 229 3.76 -16.37 -5.34
N LYS A 230 3.74 -17.13 -6.45
CA LYS A 230 2.65 -17.16 -7.45
C LYS A 230 1.24 -17.27 -6.87
N ASN A 231 1.07 -18.01 -5.78
CA ASN A 231 -0.21 -18.20 -5.11
C ASN A 231 -0.45 -17.19 -3.96
N LYS A 232 0.37 -16.13 -3.85
CA LYS A 232 0.40 -15.18 -2.73
C LYS A 232 0.36 -13.73 -3.21
N ASN A 233 -0.53 -13.42 -4.15
CA ASN A 233 -0.68 -12.08 -4.75
C ASN A 233 0.61 -11.57 -5.42
N TRP A 234 1.24 -12.37 -6.26
CA TRP A 234 2.51 -12.04 -6.91
C TRP A 234 2.45 -10.74 -7.70
N GLU A 235 1.41 -10.50 -8.49
CA GLU A 235 1.21 -9.27 -9.26
C GLU A 235 1.25 -8.00 -8.40
N GLN A 236 0.76 -8.08 -7.17
CA GLN A 236 0.82 -6.96 -6.23
C GLN A 236 2.21 -6.81 -5.59
N ARG A 237 2.94 -7.92 -5.40
CA ARG A 237 4.28 -7.92 -4.82
C ARG A 237 5.33 -7.33 -5.75
N ILE A 238 5.16 -7.49 -7.06
CA ILE A 238 6.06 -6.89 -8.06
C ILE A 238 6.12 -5.37 -7.88
N LYS A 239 5.01 -4.73 -7.59
CA LYS A 239 4.95 -3.28 -7.36
C LYS A 239 5.79 -2.80 -6.17
N ASP A 240 6.04 -3.66 -5.19
CA ASP A 240 6.94 -3.34 -4.07
C ASP A 240 8.38 -3.11 -4.57
N PHE A 241 8.79 -3.80 -5.64
CA PHE A 241 10.11 -3.61 -6.25
C PHE A 241 10.24 -2.27 -6.97
N ASP A 242 9.17 -1.75 -7.60
CA ASP A 242 9.18 -0.42 -8.23
C ASP A 242 9.45 0.67 -7.20
N VAL A 243 8.85 0.53 -6.00
CA VAL A 243 9.08 1.46 -4.88
C VAL A 243 10.53 1.42 -4.41
N ILE A 244 11.09 0.22 -4.24
CA ILE A 244 12.47 0.06 -3.76
C ILE A 244 13.47 0.55 -4.83
N GLN A 245 13.21 0.29 -6.10
CA GLN A 245 14.03 0.78 -7.20
C GLN A 245 14.08 2.31 -7.19
N ARG A 246 12.96 2.99 -6.95
CA ARG A 246 12.94 4.44 -6.80
C ARG A 246 13.76 4.91 -5.58
N LEU A 247 13.57 4.26 -4.42
CA LEU A 247 14.35 4.59 -3.23
C LEU A 247 15.87 4.34 -3.42
N SER A 248 16.26 3.35 -4.22
CA SER A 248 17.67 3.08 -4.50
C SER A 248 18.35 4.16 -5.35
N GLN A 249 17.59 5.01 -6.06
CA GLN A 249 18.11 6.16 -6.80
C GLN A 249 18.58 7.30 -5.87
N THR A 250 18.10 7.33 -4.63
CA THR A 250 18.41 8.40 -3.67
C THR A 250 19.72 8.20 -2.92
N THR A 251 20.41 7.07 -3.13
CA THR A 251 21.64 6.70 -2.43
C THR A 251 22.81 6.48 -3.37
N THR A 252 24.01 6.79 -2.90
CA THR A 252 25.23 6.71 -3.71
C THR A 252 25.88 5.34 -3.68
N SER A 253 25.56 4.50 -2.68
CA SER A 253 26.12 3.16 -2.53
C SER A 253 25.11 2.18 -1.93
N ILE A 254 25.35 0.89 -2.18
CA ILE A 254 24.52 -0.20 -1.60
C ILE A 254 24.58 -0.16 -0.07
N LEU A 255 25.73 0.14 0.50
CA LEU A 255 25.91 0.21 1.96
C LEU A 255 25.05 1.34 2.54
N GLU A 256 25.12 2.54 1.97
CA GLU A 256 24.28 3.68 2.36
C GLU A 256 22.79 3.34 2.27
N PHE A 257 22.38 2.66 1.19
CA PHE A 257 20.99 2.20 1.03
C PHE A 257 20.56 1.23 2.14
N LEU A 258 21.42 0.24 2.45
CA LEU A 258 21.13 -0.73 3.50
C LEU A 258 21.08 -0.09 4.89
N GLU A 259 21.99 0.84 5.17
CA GLU A 259 22.00 1.62 6.43
C GLU A 259 20.75 2.47 6.56
N ALA A 260 20.43 3.26 5.54
CA ALA A 260 19.30 4.19 5.57
C ALA A 260 17.94 3.50 5.73
N TYR A 261 17.76 2.32 5.11
CA TYR A 261 16.42 1.73 5.00
C TYR A 261 16.24 0.40 5.73
N ILE A 262 17.32 -0.26 6.14
CA ILE A 262 17.27 -1.60 6.73
C ILE A 262 17.89 -1.67 8.11
N LEU A 263 19.07 -1.09 8.31
CA LEU A 263 19.81 -1.18 9.57
C LEU A 263 19.36 -0.13 10.57
N GLU A 264 19.18 1.12 10.11
CA GLU A 264 18.67 2.24 10.92
C GLU A 264 17.48 2.89 10.21
N PRO A 265 16.34 2.22 10.17
CA PRO A 265 15.19 2.79 9.47
C PRO A 265 14.74 4.08 10.17
N ILE A 266 14.96 5.22 9.52
CA ILE A 266 14.67 6.59 9.99
C ILE A 266 13.19 6.79 10.40
N TYR A 267 12.31 5.93 9.93
CA TYR A 267 10.89 5.91 10.29
C TYR A 267 10.58 5.16 11.60
N LEU A 268 11.57 4.66 12.31
CA LEU A 268 11.41 4.21 13.68
C LEU A 268 11.68 5.40 14.61
N THR A 269 10.86 5.55 15.60
CA THR A 269 10.72 6.54 16.66
C THR A 269 12.00 7.22 17.23
N GLU A 270 13.19 6.75 16.85
CA GLU A 270 14.48 7.30 17.34
C GLU A 270 14.83 8.67 16.74
N ALA A 271 14.24 9.03 15.59
CA ALA A 271 14.41 10.36 14.97
C ALA A 271 13.54 11.43 15.63
N LEU A 272 12.62 11.05 16.54
CA LEU A 272 11.77 11.98 17.24
C LEU A 272 12.51 12.52 18.49
N PRO A 273 12.41 13.81 18.81
CA PRO A 273 12.91 14.34 20.06
C PRO A 273 12.33 13.55 21.25
N LYS A 274 13.16 13.23 22.23
CA LYS A 274 12.70 12.56 23.47
C LYS A 274 11.49 13.30 24.03
N GLY A 275 10.37 12.60 24.18
CA GLY A 275 9.07 13.15 24.62
C GLY A 275 8.02 13.32 23.53
N ASN A 276 8.35 13.08 22.25
CA ASN A 276 7.42 13.10 21.11
C ASN A 276 7.37 11.76 20.35
N GLU A 277 7.63 10.67 21.04
CA GLU A 277 7.69 9.31 20.45
C GLU A 277 6.38 8.87 19.77
N ASP A 278 5.26 9.50 20.15
CA ASP A 278 3.93 9.25 19.59
C ASP A 278 3.56 10.21 18.43
N ASP A 279 4.41 11.20 18.11
CA ASP A 279 4.13 12.18 17.05
C ASP A 279 4.49 11.63 15.66
N VAL A 280 3.67 10.73 15.15
CA VAL A 280 3.86 10.01 13.90
C VAL A 280 2.58 9.97 13.06
N VAL A 281 2.71 10.03 11.74
CA VAL A 281 1.57 9.82 10.83
C VAL A 281 1.06 8.38 10.95
N THR A 282 -0.25 8.21 11.09
CA THR A 282 -0.85 6.88 11.15
C THR A 282 -1.31 6.44 9.77
N VAL A 283 -0.63 5.46 9.17
CA VAL A 283 -1.10 4.72 7.98
C VAL A 283 -1.80 3.46 8.46
N ILE A 284 -3.07 3.26 8.09
CA ILE A 284 -3.86 2.17 8.65
C ILE A 284 -4.82 1.58 7.63
N THR A 285 -4.97 0.26 7.63
CA THR A 285 -6.03 -0.36 6.81
C THR A 285 -7.40 -0.07 7.43
N ILE A 286 -8.42 0.19 6.59
CA ILE A 286 -9.76 0.54 7.07
C ILE A 286 -10.31 -0.53 8.03
N HIS A 287 -9.98 -1.81 7.79
CA HIS A 287 -10.40 -2.91 8.68
C HIS A 287 -9.81 -2.82 10.09
N SER A 288 -8.62 -2.26 10.20
CA SER A 288 -7.94 -2.05 11.49
C SER A 288 -8.34 -0.75 12.17
N ALA A 289 -8.92 0.20 11.41
CA ALA A 289 -9.28 1.54 11.89
C ALA A 289 -10.57 1.58 12.73
N LYS A 290 -11.13 0.42 13.13
CA LYS A 290 -12.31 0.39 14.00
C LYS A 290 -11.97 1.02 15.35
N GLY A 291 -12.70 2.09 15.71
CA GLY A 291 -12.48 2.85 16.96
C GLY A 291 -11.48 4.00 16.82
N ALA A 292 -10.64 4.01 15.79
CA ALA A 292 -9.72 5.11 15.54
C ALA A 292 -10.46 6.39 15.08
N GLU A 293 -9.85 7.54 15.32
CA GLU A 293 -10.31 8.86 14.88
C GLU A 293 -9.13 9.83 14.83
N CYS A 294 -9.18 10.81 13.93
CA CYS A 294 -8.12 11.79 13.73
C CYS A 294 -8.70 13.16 13.38
N LYS A 295 -7.90 14.20 13.49
CA LYS A 295 -8.27 15.55 13.06
C LYS A 295 -8.45 15.57 11.55
N ARG A 296 -7.39 15.21 10.79
CA ARG A 296 -7.38 15.12 9.34
C ARG A 296 -7.26 13.67 8.87
N CYS A 297 -8.17 13.28 8.00
CA CYS A 297 -8.25 11.92 7.49
C CYS A 297 -8.11 11.89 5.96
N TYR A 298 -7.11 11.18 5.46
CA TYR A 298 -6.97 10.88 4.04
C TYR A 298 -7.54 9.48 3.76
N VAL A 299 -8.39 9.36 2.75
CA VAL A 299 -8.86 8.06 2.27
C VAL A 299 -8.22 7.80 0.92
N LEU A 300 -7.22 6.93 0.92
CA LEU A 300 -6.30 6.71 -0.18
C LEU A 300 -6.92 5.88 -1.30
N ASN A 301 -6.65 6.28 -2.54
CA ASN A 301 -6.94 5.55 -3.77
C ASN A 301 -8.42 5.14 -3.90
N VAL A 302 -9.34 6.10 -3.70
CA VAL A 302 -10.78 5.90 -3.92
C VAL A 302 -11.07 6.00 -5.43
N SER A 303 -10.48 5.09 -6.19
CA SER A 303 -10.56 5.01 -7.66
C SER A 303 -11.50 3.88 -8.11
N PRO A 304 -11.96 3.87 -9.36
CA PRO A 304 -12.64 2.72 -9.95
C PRO A 304 -11.81 1.44 -9.81
N GLY A 305 -12.40 0.37 -9.26
CA GLY A 305 -11.69 -0.87 -8.93
C GLY A 305 -10.98 -0.88 -7.57
N GLY A 306 -10.84 0.29 -6.91
CA GLY A 306 -10.40 0.44 -5.53
C GLY A 306 -11.57 0.41 -4.54
N TYR A 307 -12.69 1.10 -4.88
CA TYR A 307 -13.92 1.11 -4.08
C TYR A 307 -15.18 1.11 -4.97
N PRO A 308 -15.87 -0.03 -5.10
CA PRO A 308 -15.54 -1.35 -4.54
C PRO A 308 -14.33 -1.97 -5.22
N ILE A 309 -13.60 -2.82 -4.49
CA ILE A 309 -12.51 -3.60 -5.09
C ILE A 309 -13.05 -4.59 -6.12
N THR A 310 -12.30 -4.80 -7.19
CA THR A 310 -12.74 -5.63 -8.34
C THR A 310 -13.23 -7.01 -7.92
N ARG A 311 -12.56 -7.67 -6.99
CA ARG A 311 -12.94 -9.00 -6.49
C ARG A 311 -14.29 -9.04 -5.75
N SER A 312 -14.75 -7.90 -5.23
CA SER A 312 -16.04 -7.80 -4.52
C SER A 312 -17.22 -7.55 -5.47
N MET A 313 -16.97 -7.37 -6.76
CA MET A 313 -18.02 -7.14 -7.76
C MET A 313 -18.79 -8.41 -8.17
N ASN A 314 -18.53 -9.55 -7.52
CA ASN A 314 -19.17 -10.84 -7.84
C ASN A 314 -20.53 -11.02 -7.14
N SER A 315 -20.83 -10.25 -6.10
CA SER A 315 -22.10 -10.34 -5.38
C SER A 315 -22.56 -8.98 -4.87
N GLY A 316 -23.87 -8.76 -4.83
CA GLY A 316 -24.46 -7.55 -4.27
C GLY A 316 -24.11 -7.35 -2.80
N GLU A 317 -24.05 -8.41 -2.02
CA GLU A 317 -23.67 -8.36 -0.60
C GLU A 317 -22.22 -7.86 -0.43
N SER A 318 -21.30 -8.34 -1.24
CA SER A 318 -19.89 -7.92 -1.22
C SER A 318 -19.73 -6.44 -1.60
N ILE A 319 -20.51 -5.96 -2.58
CA ILE A 319 -20.49 -4.53 -2.96
C ILE A 319 -21.03 -3.67 -1.80
N GLU A 320 -22.10 -4.09 -1.15
CA GLU A 320 -22.65 -3.36 0.00
C GLU A 320 -21.71 -3.39 1.21
N GLU A 321 -20.92 -4.47 1.39
CA GLU A 321 -19.85 -4.52 2.39
C GLU A 321 -18.75 -3.48 2.07
N GLU A 322 -18.29 -3.37 0.82
CA GLU A 322 -17.33 -2.36 0.40
C GLU A 322 -17.86 -0.93 0.59
N ARG A 323 -19.16 -0.70 0.38
CA ARG A 323 -19.80 0.59 0.68
C ARG A 323 -19.73 0.93 2.16
N ARG A 324 -19.98 -0.05 3.04
CA ARG A 324 -19.83 0.11 4.50
C ARG A 324 -18.35 0.36 4.89
N VAL A 325 -17.41 -0.29 4.21
CA VAL A 325 -15.97 -0.08 4.42
C VAL A 325 -15.61 1.38 4.13
N LEU A 326 -16.02 1.92 2.97
CA LEU A 326 -15.77 3.32 2.63
C LEU A 326 -16.49 4.29 3.57
N TYR A 327 -17.73 4.01 3.94
CA TYR A 327 -18.46 4.80 4.93
C TYR A 327 -17.73 4.88 6.28
N VAL A 328 -17.18 3.75 6.75
CA VAL A 328 -16.40 3.73 7.99
C VAL A 328 -15.13 4.57 7.84
N ALA A 329 -14.45 4.51 6.70
CA ALA A 329 -13.28 5.33 6.44
C ALA A 329 -13.60 6.83 6.55
N MET A 330 -14.63 7.29 5.83
CA MET A 330 -15.04 8.70 5.84
C MET A 330 -15.39 9.20 7.25
N THR A 331 -16.02 8.35 8.06
CA THR A 331 -16.45 8.72 9.44
C THR A 331 -15.31 8.62 10.47
N ARG A 332 -14.06 8.46 10.07
CA ARG A 332 -12.90 8.56 10.97
C ARG A 332 -12.45 10.01 11.18
N ALA A 333 -12.72 10.88 10.22
CA ALA A 333 -12.35 12.28 10.26
C ALA A 333 -13.17 13.06 11.31
N LYS A 334 -12.49 13.93 12.05
CA LYS A 334 -13.11 14.92 12.94
C LYS A 334 -13.41 16.23 12.23
N ASP A 335 -12.36 16.84 11.66
CA ASP A 335 -12.41 18.20 11.12
C ASP A 335 -12.28 18.22 9.60
N GLU A 336 -11.40 17.39 9.05
CA GLU A 336 -11.07 17.40 7.63
C GLU A 336 -11.04 15.99 7.03
N LEU A 337 -11.75 15.84 5.91
CA LEU A 337 -11.79 14.60 5.13
C LEU A 337 -11.27 14.88 3.72
N ILE A 338 -10.17 14.24 3.37
CA ILE A 338 -9.53 14.30 2.06
C ILE A 338 -9.66 12.92 1.42
N ILE A 339 -10.30 12.85 0.27
CA ILE A 339 -10.41 11.63 -0.52
C ILE A 339 -9.48 11.76 -1.70
N THR A 340 -8.53 10.85 -1.84
CA THR A 340 -7.62 10.86 -2.98
C THR A 340 -7.97 9.75 -3.96
N ARG A 341 -7.71 9.99 -5.24
CA ARG A 341 -7.90 9.02 -6.32
C ARG A 341 -6.88 9.22 -7.41
N SER A 342 -6.42 8.13 -8.00
CA SER A 342 -5.40 8.12 -9.04
C SER A 342 -5.81 7.28 -10.24
N GLY A 343 -5.30 7.62 -11.42
CA GLY A 343 -5.50 6.91 -12.68
C GLY A 343 -6.36 7.63 -13.72
N ASN A 344 -6.24 7.16 -14.95
CA ASN A 344 -7.01 7.67 -16.08
C ASN A 344 -8.38 6.98 -16.12
N PHE A 345 -9.38 7.60 -15.52
CA PHE A 345 -10.77 7.16 -15.64
C PHE A 345 -11.60 8.28 -16.26
N SER A 346 -12.30 7.94 -17.35
CA SER A 346 -13.28 8.84 -17.96
C SER A 346 -14.58 8.83 -17.14
N SER A 347 -15.35 9.92 -17.23
CA SER A 347 -16.69 9.97 -16.65
C SER A 347 -17.58 8.82 -17.11
N ALA A 348 -17.39 8.34 -18.33
CA ALA A 348 -18.15 7.21 -18.89
C ALA A 348 -17.81 5.86 -18.23
N SER A 349 -16.53 5.60 -17.93
CA SER A 349 -16.12 4.37 -17.22
C SER A 349 -16.49 4.40 -15.74
N SER A 350 -16.53 5.60 -15.13
CA SER A 350 -16.92 5.76 -13.73
C SER A 350 -18.44 5.67 -13.51
N SER A 351 -19.26 6.01 -14.49
CA SER A 351 -20.73 5.97 -14.39
C SER A 351 -21.36 4.61 -14.67
N SER A 352 -20.59 3.61 -15.12
CA SER A 352 -21.11 2.29 -15.45
C SER A 352 -21.65 1.55 -14.23
N LYS A 353 -22.83 0.91 -14.40
CA LYS A 353 -23.42 0.03 -13.39
C LYS A 353 -23.26 -1.42 -13.81
N ILE A 354 -23.17 -2.31 -12.84
CA ILE A 354 -23.18 -3.75 -13.03
C ILE A 354 -24.52 -4.31 -12.58
N GLN A 355 -25.10 -5.19 -13.40
CA GLN A 355 -26.31 -5.94 -13.05
C GLN A 355 -25.87 -7.20 -12.29
N ILE A 356 -26.39 -7.36 -11.06
CA ILE A 356 -26.21 -8.58 -10.27
C ILE A 356 -27.61 -8.95 -9.78
N GLU A 357 -28.07 -10.14 -10.20
CA GLU A 357 -29.45 -10.56 -10.00
C GLU A 357 -30.41 -9.50 -10.56
N ASP A 358 -31.42 -9.07 -9.81
CA ASP A 358 -32.38 -8.05 -10.24
C ASP A 358 -32.00 -6.62 -9.86
N LYS A 359 -30.75 -6.37 -9.38
CA LYS A 359 -30.30 -5.07 -8.89
C LYS A 359 -29.15 -4.52 -9.70
N LYS A 360 -29.09 -3.20 -9.80
CA LYS A 360 -27.98 -2.47 -10.45
C LYS A 360 -27.11 -1.84 -9.36
N TYR A 361 -25.79 -2.14 -9.39
CA TYR A 361 -24.80 -1.62 -8.46
C TYR A 361 -23.82 -0.72 -9.19
N GLU A 362 -23.35 0.32 -8.50
CA GLU A 362 -22.29 1.19 -9.02
C GLU A 362 -20.95 0.45 -9.08
N ARG A 363 -20.22 0.58 -10.20
CA ARG A 363 -18.82 0.12 -10.32
C ARG A 363 -17.84 1.02 -9.59
N TYR A 364 -18.27 2.24 -9.28
CA TYR A 364 -17.51 3.24 -8.57
C TYR A 364 -18.42 4.05 -7.65
N PHE A 365 -18.13 4.09 -6.38
CA PHE A 365 -19.04 4.66 -5.39
C PHE A 365 -19.19 6.18 -5.45
N LEU A 366 -18.21 6.91 -6.00
CA LEU A 366 -18.28 8.35 -6.15
C LEU A 366 -18.72 8.81 -7.56
N SER A 367 -19.21 7.90 -8.40
CA SER A 367 -19.61 8.22 -9.78
C SER A 367 -20.67 9.30 -9.90
N ASP A 368 -21.64 9.33 -8.97
CA ASP A 368 -22.80 10.24 -8.98
C ASP A 368 -22.74 11.24 -7.82
N ILE A 369 -21.56 11.53 -7.29
CA ILE A 369 -21.41 12.47 -6.17
C ILE A 369 -21.84 13.87 -6.60
N LYS A 370 -22.53 14.59 -5.72
CA LYS A 370 -23.03 15.94 -6.00
C LYS A 370 -22.02 16.99 -5.59
N ASP A 371 -21.75 17.97 -6.45
CA ASP A 371 -20.75 19.04 -6.24
C ASP A 371 -20.92 19.81 -4.91
N LYS A 372 -22.13 19.91 -4.41
CA LYS A 372 -22.41 20.56 -3.11
C LYS A 372 -21.91 19.80 -1.90
N LEU A 373 -21.50 18.53 -2.03
CA LEU A 373 -21.06 17.67 -0.94
C LEU A 373 -19.55 17.63 -0.77
N PHE A 374 -18.79 18.16 -1.73
CA PHE A 374 -17.33 18.11 -1.74
C PHE A 374 -16.74 19.21 -2.63
N LYS A 375 -15.45 19.45 -2.46
CA LYS A 375 -14.62 20.26 -3.36
C LYS A 375 -13.83 19.31 -4.27
N ASN A 376 -13.88 19.49 -5.57
CA ASN A 376 -13.13 18.66 -6.51
C ASN A 376 -11.91 19.40 -7.02
N ASN A 377 -10.72 18.82 -6.82
CA ASN A 377 -9.47 19.32 -7.31
C ASN A 377 -8.86 18.25 -8.25
N ASP A 378 -8.66 18.62 -9.51
CA ASP A 378 -8.10 17.73 -10.53
C ASP A 378 -6.70 18.19 -10.93
N HIS A 379 -5.68 17.50 -10.43
CA HIS A 379 -4.28 17.82 -10.64
C HIS A 379 -3.74 17.27 -11.97
N ARG A 380 -4.49 16.42 -12.68
CA ARG A 380 -4.07 15.86 -13.98
C ARG A 380 -3.92 16.91 -15.06
N LEU A 381 -4.71 17.98 -14.98
CA LEU A 381 -4.72 19.06 -15.98
C LEU A 381 -3.54 20.05 -15.84
N LEU A 382 -2.85 20.02 -14.69
CA LEU A 382 -1.73 20.92 -14.42
C LEU A 382 -0.40 20.41 -14.99
N ASN A 383 -0.33 19.14 -15.41
CA ASN A 383 0.91 18.51 -15.87
C ASN A 383 1.08 18.53 -17.40
N ASP A 384 0.05 18.92 -18.17
CA ASP A 384 0.15 18.97 -19.65
C ASP A 384 1.07 20.09 -20.17
N ASP A 385 1.38 21.12 -19.35
CA ASP A 385 2.24 22.23 -19.74
C ASP A 385 3.75 22.02 -19.44
N ASN A 386 4.13 20.91 -18.78
CA ASN A 386 5.52 20.64 -18.36
C ASN A 386 6.05 19.25 -18.72
N LEU A 387 5.48 18.56 -19.71
CA LEU A 387 6.02 17.28 -20.18
C LEU A 387 7.17 17.50 -21.18
N THR A 388 8.37 17.77 -20.65
CA THR A 388 9.61 17.38 -21.30
C THR A 388 10.23 16.25 -20.52
N ASP A 389 10.23 15.09 -21.16
CA ASP A 389 11.06 13.90 -20.94
C ASP A 389 11.13 13.27 -19.54
N GLY A 390 10.50 12.12 -19.43
CA GLY A 390 10.60 11.20 -18.29
C GLY A 390 9.60 10.05 -18.33
N SER A 391 9.27 9.51 -19.51
CA SER A 391 8.40 8.33 -19.60
C SER A 391 9.14 7.08 -19.12
N PHE A 392 8.94 6.71 -17.85
CA PHE A 392 9.23 5.38 -17.33
C PHE A 392 7.95 4.53 -17.33
N SER A 393 7.51 4.12 -18.53
CA SER A 393 6.65 2.96 -18.65
C SER A 393 7.53 1.76 -19.00
N ARG A 394 7.97 1.00 -18.00
CA ARG A 394 8.53 -0.32 -18.23
C ARG A 394 7.43 -1.36 -18.09
N SER A 395 7.04 -1.91 -19.22
CA SER A 395 6.33 -3.18 -19.28
C SER A 395 7.31 -4.29 -18.91
N PHE A 396 7.14 -4.90 -17.74
CA PHE A 396 7.66 -6.26 -17.52
C PHE A 396 7.06 -7.17 -18.59
N PRO A 397 7.79 -8.21 -19.06
CA PRO A 397 7.28 -9.09 -20.08
C PRO A 397 5.95 -9.68 -19.61
N LYS A 398 4.90 -9.48 -20.40
CA LYS A 398 3.62 -10.14 -20.19
C LYS A 398 3.87 -11.65 -20.24
N PRO A 399 3.28 -12.46 -19.36
CA PRO A 399 3.39 -13.90 -19.46
C PRO A 399 2.92 -14.31 -20.85
N SER A 400 3.76 -15.05 -21.58
CA SER A 400 3.46 -15.57 -22.90
C SER A 400 2.31 -16.59 -22.75
N THR A 401 1.10 -16.17 -23.08
CA THR A 401 -0.01 -17.07 -23.37
C THR A 401 0.20 -17.65 -24.76
N LYS A 402 0.94 -18.75 -24.85
CA LYS A 402 0.81 -19.76 -25.89
C LYS A 402 1.17 -21.10 -25.27
N ILE A 403 0.17 -21.81 -24.88
CA ILE A 403 0.21 -23.26 -24.78
C ILE A 403 -0.28 -23.71 -26.15
N ASP A 404 0.63 -24.05 -27.03
CA ASP A 404 0.32 -24.89 -28.19
C ASP A 404 0.28 -26.33 -27.67
N LEU A 405 -0.92 -26.89 -27.71
CA LEU A 405 -1.16 -28.32 -27.56
C LEU A 405 -0.80 -28.99 -28.90
N GLU A 406 0.22 -29.82 -28.90
CA GLU A 406 0.32 -31.05 -29.66
C GLU A 406 0.73 -32.20 -28.75
#